data_19aca9a7183e2d6e5cb6d6b3ca3abacb
#
_entry.id   19aca9a7183e2d6e5cb6d6b3ca3abacb
#
_cell.length_a   1.000
_cell.length_b   1.000
_cell.length_c   1.000
_cell.angle_alpha   90.00
_cell.angle_beta   90.00
_cell.angle_gamma   90.00
#
_symmetry.space_group_name_H-M   'P 1'
#
loop_
_entity.id
_entity.type
_entity.pdbx_description
1 polymer ?
#
loop_
_entity_poly.entity_id
_entity_poly.type
_entity_poly.pdbx_seq_one_letter_code
_entity_poly.pdbx_strand_id
1 'polypeptide(L)'
;MNVGAYAPGCGRGEQRQRLLPARVVVYFVLAMCLFAGQGYEEVARLLTHGLERMGRWKGTWRVPTTAAIGRARLRLGPEPLRVLFARVCHPVATEETSGSWYRGWRLIAVSGTTFDVPDTEANASFFGRPGTSRGQEKSAYPQARVAALVECGTHAVFAAECGPLAVHETELAQRLFTALKPGMLVLADRGFRGFDLWRAAAATGADLLWRVKNDAVLPVRALLEDGSYLSEIVAARDKNRRQDPAAVRVIEYTLVPGGTVYRLITTVLDPKAASASSLAALYAQRWEIENTLDEIKTHQGGPRLVLRSQYPDGVEQEIFGFLLVHHALRGLMHQAARQAEQDPDRMSFTRTLRIVRRHVTDQAAFSPLPADPGSGHGPA
;
A
#
# COMPACT_ATOMS: atom_id res chain seq x y z
N MET A 1 9.02 18.53 -5.76
CA MET A 1 7.65 18.39 -6.28
C MET A 1 6.82 19.60 -5.88
N ASN A 2 6.16 20.25 -6.83
CA ASN A 2 5.38 21.47 -6.55
C ASN A 2 3.94 21.08 -6.18
N VAL A 3 3.64 20.94 -4.89
CA VAL A 3 2.29 20.57 -4.38
C VAL A 3 1.23 21.62 -4.71
N GLY A 4 1.64 22.84 -5.10
CA GLY A 4 0.72 23.91 -5.50
C GLY A 4 -0.05 23.64 -6.81
N ALA A 5 0.40 22.69 -7.65
CA ALA A 5 -0.24 22.34 -8.92
C ALA A 5 -1.34 21.26 -8.78
N TYR A 6 -1.53 20.68 -7.59
CA TYR A 6 -2.40 19.51 -7.38
C TYR A 6 -3.78 19.86 -6.80
N ALA A 7 -4.05 21.12 -6.47
CA ALA A 7 -5.34 21.54 -5.92
C ALA A 7 -6.48 21.78 -6.93
N PRO A 8 -6.26 21.99 -8.25
CA PRO A 8 -7.34 22.38 -9.17
C PRO A 8 -8.40 21.30 -9.45
N GLY A 9 -8.14 20.04 -9.11
CA GLY A 9 -9.05 18.93 -9.44
C GLY A 9 -10.07 18.55 -8.37
N CYS A 10 -9.93 19.04 -7.13
CA CYS A 10 -10.78 18.61 -6.01
C CYS A 10 -11.94 19.57 -5.68
N GLY A 11 -12.19 20.62 -6.47
CA GLY A 11 -13.28 21.57 -6.23
C GLY A 11 -13.18 22.41 -4.94
N ARG A 12 -12.09 22.25 -4.16
CA ARG A 12 -11.85 22.93 -2.87
C ARG A 12 -10.69 23.92 -2.92
N GLY A 13 -10.59 24.71 -3.97
CA GLY A 13 -9.63 25.83 -4.05
C GLY A 13 -9.86 26.83 -2.92
N GLU A 14 -8.80 27.23 -2.20
CA GLU A 14 -8.91 28.22 -1.12
C GLU A 14 -9.16 29.61 -1.68
N GLN A 15 -10.35 30.16 -1.43
CA GLN A 15 -10.72 31.52 -1.80
C GLN A 15 -10.20 32.61 -0.82
N ARG A 16 -9.64 32.20 0.32
CA ARG A 16 -9.13 33.13 1.37
C ARG A 16 -7.74 32.70 1.82
N GLN A 17 -6.85 33.69 1.99
CA GLN A 17 -5.55 33.47 2.65
C GLN A 17 -5.77 33.13 4.13
N ARG A 18 -5.37 31.91 4.53
CA ARG A 18 -5.50 31.41 5.91
C ARG A 18 -4.13 31.11 6.48
N LEU A 19 -4.02 31.11 7.82
CA LEU A 19 -2.80 30.69 8.53
C LEU A 19 -2.41 29.23 8.26
N LEU A 20 -3.39 28.35 7.94
CA LEU A 20 -3.20 26.97 7.57
C LEU A 20 -3.86 26.71 6.20
N PRO A 21 -3.19 27.06 5.10
CA PRO A 21 -3.65 26.74 3.75
C PRO A 21 -3.64 25.24 3.50
N ALA A 22 -4.46 24.73 2.57
CA ALA A 22 -4.63 23.31 2.27
C ALA A 22 -3.30 22.57 2.06
N ARG A 23 -2.37 23.17 1.30
CA ARG A 23 -1.04 22.56 1.08
C ARG A 23 -0.23 22.37 2.36
N VAL A 24 -0.32 23.31 3.31
CA VAL A 24 0.39 23.20 4.60
C VAL A 24 -0.23 22.10 5.44
N VAL A 25 -1.56 21.94 5.39
CA VAL A 25 -2.25 20.85 6.08
C VAL A 25 -1.87 19.49 5.49
N VAL A 26 -1.70 19.37 4.16
CA VAL A 26 -1.17 18.15 3.53
C VAL A 26 0.24 17.84 4.04
N TYR A 27 1.16 18.81 4.03
CA TYR A 27 2.49 18.63 4.59
C TYR A 27 2.45 18.27 6.08
N PHE A 28 1.54 18.87 6.83
CA PHE A 28 1.36 18.54 8.24
C PHE A 28 0.93 17.08 8.43
N VAL A 29 -0.01 16.56 7.65
CA VAL A 29 -0.43 15.15 7.73
C VAL A 29 0.72 14.21 7.39
N LEU A 30 1.49 14.51 6.34
CA LEU A 30 2.69 13.72 6.00
C LEU A 30 3.74 13.76 7.13
N ALA A 31 4.03 14.94 7.68
CA ALA A 31 4.94 15.08 8.81
C ALA A 31 4.45 14.34 10.05
N MET A 32 3.14 14.38 10.34
CA MET A 32 2.51 13.65 11.43
C MET A 32 2.68 12.14 11.29
N CYS A 33 2.61 11.60 10.06
CA CYS A 33 2.83 10.18 9.79
C CYS A 33 4.31 9.79 9.76
N LEU A 34 5.20 10.73 9.41
CA LEU A 34 6.65 10.53 9.51
C LEU A 34 7.11 10.55 10.97
N PHE A 35 6.59 11.47 11.78
CA PHE A 35 6.90 11.65 13.21
C PHE A 35 5.77 11.13 14.10
N ALA A 36 5.33 9.90 13.88
CA ALA A 36 4.13 9.33 14.48
C ALA A 36 4.11 9.38 16.03
N GLY A 37 5.27 9.35 16.68
CA GLY A 37 5.39 9.45 18.15
C GLY A 37 5.31 10.86 18.72
N GLN A 38 5.24 11.93 17.89
CA GLN A 38 5.27 13.32 18.35
C GLN A 38 3.86 13.94 18.43
N GLY A 39 3.64 14.85 19.40
CA GLY A 39 2.41 15.64 19.49
C GLY A 39 2.24 16.60 18.31
N TYR A 40 1.01 17.07 18.08
CA TYR A 40 0.69 17.95 16.93
C TYR A 40 1.49 19.25 16.91
N GLU A 41 1.70 19.86 18.08
CA GLU A 41 2.48 21.10 18.18
C GLU A 41 3.95 20.87 17.84
N GLU A 42 4.52 19.75 18.28
CA GLU A 42 5.90 19.40 17.95
C GLU A 42 6.05 19.07 16.46
N VAL A 43 5.12 18.30 15.89
CA VAL A 43 5.09 18.06 14.43
C VAL A 43 5.00 19.39 13.67
N ALA A 44 4.19 20.35 14.14
CA ALA A 44 4.08 21.67 13.53
C ALA A 44 5.40 22.45 13.62
N ARG A 45 6.13 22.39 14.74
CA ARG A 45 7.47 23.01 14.89
C ARG A 45 8.48 22.39 13.92
N LEU A 46 8.56 21.05 13.87
CA LEU A 46 9.46 20.33 12.96
C LEU A 46 9.18 20.70 11.50
N LEU A 47 7.90 20.76 11.12
CA LEU A 47 7.49 21.17 9.77
C LEU A 47 7.87 22.60 9.46
N THR A 48 7.68 23.53 10.41
CA THR A 48 8.01 24.94 10.23
C THR A 48 9.50 25.14 10.02
N HIS A 49 10.32 24.55 10.87
CA HIS A 49 11.79 24.63 10.72
C HIS A 49 12.24 24.09 9.36
N GLY A 50 11.67 22.99 8.90
CA GLY A 50 11.98 22.44 7.57
C GLY A 50 11.58 23.38 6.44
N LEU A 51 10.39 23.99 6.50
CA LEU A 51 9.87 24.89 5.46
C LEU A 51 10.59 26.25 5.42
N GLU A 52 10.93 26.81 6.58
CA GLU A 52 11.71 28.07 6.68
C GLU A 52 13.09 27.90 6.04
N ARG A 53 13.77 26.80 6.33
CA ARG A 53 15.10 26.47 5.79
C ARG A 53 15.07 26.26 4.28
N MET A 54 13.97 25.72 3.74
CA MET A 54 13.79 25.57 2.30
C MET A 54 13.49 26.89 1.58
N GLY A 55 13.50 28.05 2.30
CA GLY A 55 13.16 29.34 1.73
C GLY A 55 11.70 29.47 1.23
N ARG A 56 10.87 28.48 1.58
CA ARG A 56 9.47 28.41 1.15
C ARG A 56 8.51 29.08 2.11
N TRP A 57 9.02 29.55 3.26
CA TRP A 57 8.26 30.24 4.29
C TRP A 57 9.01 31.50 4.73
N LYS A 58 8.40 32.65 4.54
CA LYS A 58 8.94 33.95 5.02
C LYS A 58 7.99 34.50 6.07
N GLY A 59 8.43 34.63 7.31
CA GLY A 59 7.69 35.30 8.37
C GLY A 59 7.72 34.55 9.72
N THR A 60 7.49 35.27 10.81
CA THR A 60 7.32 34.73 12.15
C THR A 60 6.00 33.95 12.24
N TRP A 61 6.07 32.65 12.08
CA TRP A 61 4.89 31.79 12.16
C TRP A 61 4.65 31.37 13.63
N ARG A 62 3.47 31.65 14.14
CA ARG A 62 3.06 31.08 15.42
C ARG A 62 2.63 29.64 15.22
N VAL A 63 3.20 28.73 16.01
CA VAL A 63 2.77 27.31 16.03
C VAL A 63 1.26 27.28 16.28
N PRO A 64 0.47 26.67 15.37
CA PRO A 64 -0.96 26.60 15.55
C PRO A 64 -1.31 25.64 16.69
N THR A 65 -2.40 25.95 17.39
CA THR A 65 -2.92 25.07 18.43
C THR A 65 -3.46 23.78 17.84
N THR A 66 -3.45 22.70 18.63
CA THR A 66 -4.04 21.40 18.26
C THR A 66 -5.46 21.54 17.71
N ALA A 67 -6.30 22.41 18.33
CA ALA A 67 -7.66 22.68 17.87
C ALA A 67 -7.71 23.38 16.49
N ALA A 68 -6.79 24.30 16.21
CA ALA A 68 -6.69 24.96 14.90
C ALA A 68 -6.28 23.98 13.81
N ILE A 69 -5.32 23.08 14.11
CA ILE A 69 -4.87 22.01 13.24
C ILE A 69 -6.03 21.03 12.94
N GLY A 70 -6.76 20.60 13.99
CA GLY A 70 -7.92 19.71 13.84
C GLY A 70 -8.99 20.30 12.89
N ARG A 71 -9.36 21.58 13.11
CA ARG A 71 -10.30 22.29 12.22
C ARG A 71 -9.79 22.43 10.79
N ALA A 72 -8.49 22.63 10.60
CA ALA A 72 -7.88 22.74 9.28
C ALA A 72 -7.91 21.37 8.54
N ARG A 73 -7.65 20.29 9.25
CA ARG A 73 -7.74 18.93 8.72
C ARG A 73 -9.18 18.56 8.34
N LEU A 74 -10.17 18.87 9.16
CA LEU A 74 -11.59 18.65 8.82
C LEU A 74 -12.01 19.41 7.56
N ARG A 75 -11.55 20.68 7.40
CA ARG A 75 -11.83 21.44 6.17
C ARG A 75 -11.17 20.84 4.94
N LEU A 76 -9.97 20.28 5.09
CA LEU A 76 -9.25 19.64 3.99
C LEU A 76 -10.02 18.42 3.45
N GLY A 77 -10.57 17.61 4.36
CA GLY A 77 -11.17 16.32 4.03
C GLY A 77 -10.14 15.29 3.57
N PRO A 78 -10.52 14.05 3.29
CA PRO A 78 -9.60 12.97 2.92
C PRO A 78 -9.14 13.02 1.46
N GLU A 79 -9.96 13.56 0.56
CA GLU A 79 -9.78 13.50 -0.89
C GLU A 79 -8.41 14.02 -1.39
N PRO A 80 -7.84 15.15 -0.89
CA PRO A 80 -6.53 15.60 -1.34
C PRO A 80 -5.40 14.61 -1.09
N LEU A 81 -5.42 13.85 0.03
CA LEU A 81 -4.42 12.82 0.33
C LEU A 81 -4.63 11.59 -0.56
N ARG A 82 -5.87 11.19 -0.80
CA ARG A 82 -6.23 10.09 -1.69
C ARG A 82 -5.77 10.38 -3.13
N VAL A 83 -6.09 11.57 -3.65
CA VAL A 83 -5.66 12.00 -4.99
C VAL A 83 -4.13 12.10 -5.08
N LEU A 84 -3.48 12.64 -4.05
CA LEU A 84 -2.01 12.70 -4.02
C LEU A 84 -1.42 11.28 -4.06
N PHE A 85 -1.94 10.35 -3.25
CA PHE A 85 -1.50 8.96 -3.27
C PHE A 85 -1.65 8.33 -4.66
N ALA A 86 -2.83 8.44 -5.26
CA ALA A 86 -3.09 7.88 -6.59
C ALA A 86 -2.18 8.46 -7.69
N ARG A 87 -1.71 9.72 -7.51
CA ARG A 87 -0.85 10.40 -8.50
C ARG A 87 0.64 10.14 -8.32
N VAL A 88 1.11 9.87 -7.10
CA VAL A 88 2.55 9.76 -6.84
C VAL A 88 3.00 8.36 -6.50
N CYS A 89 2.09 7.50 -6.02
CA CYS A 89 2.44 6.13 -5.65
C CYS A 89 2.25 5.21 -6.87
N HIS A 90 3.37 4.81 -7.45
CA HIS A 90 3.45 3.88 -8.58
C HIS A 90 4.47 2.79 -8.26
N PRO A 91 4.43 1.64 -8.96
CA PRO A 91 5.51 0.67 -8.91
C PRO A 91 6.86 1.34 -9.21
N VAL A 92 7.88 1.07 -8.40
CA VAL A 92 9.18 1.76 -8.46
C VAL A 92 10.31 0.87 -8.99
N ALA A 93 10.11 -0.45 -9.03
CA ALA A 93 11.10 -1.40 -9.51
C ALA A 93 11.46 -1.19 -10.99
N THR A 94 12.73 -1.34 -11.30
CA THR A 94 13.22 -1.56 -12.67
C THR A 94 13.27 -3.07 -12.96
N GLU A 95 13.45 -3.47 -14.23
CA GLU A 95 13.55 -4.89 -14.60
C GLU A 95 14.70 -5.63 -13.91
N GLU A 96 15.73 -4.89 -13.49
CA GLU A 96 16.90 -5.40 -12.76
C GLU A 96 16.67 -5.54 -11.25
N THR A 97 15.54 -5.05 -10.73
CA THR A 97 15.26 -5.09 -9.29
C THR A 97 14.96 -6.52 -8.86
N SER A 98 15.80 -7.06 -7.98
CA SER A 98 15.63 -8.39 -7.39
C SER A 98 14.26 -8.55 -6.75
N GLY A 99 13.64 -9.72 -6.87
CA GLY A 99 12.34 -10.02 -6.27
C GLY A 99 11.12 -9.34 -6.91
N SER A 100 11.33 -8.38 -7.83
CA SER A 100 10.20 -7.61 -8.42
C SER A 100 9.72 -8.16 -9.76
N TRP A 101 10.51 -9.00 -10.42
CA TRP A 101 10.20 -9.49 -11.76
C TRP A 101 10.48 -10.99 -11.94
N TYR A 102 9.65 -11.62 -12.74
CA TYR A 102 9.86 -12.98 -13.20
C TYR A 102 9.43 -13.13 -14.66
N ARG A 103 10.37 -13.42 -15.55
CA ARG A 103 10.12 -13.69 -16.99
C ARG A 103 9.22 -12.64 -17.67
N GLY A 104 9.41 -11.36 -17.36
CA GLY A 104 8.63 -10.24 -17.91
C GLY A 104 7.37 -9.91 -17.13
N TRP A 105 6.98 -10.68 -16.13
CA TRP A 105 5.91 -10.32 -15.19
C TRP A 105 6.45 -9.51 -14.04
N ARG A 106 5.82 -8.37 -13.77
CA ARG A 106 6.00 -7.63 -12.52
C ARG A 106 5.22 -8.34 -11.41
N LEU A 107 5.88 -8.65 -10.32
CA LEU A 107 5.28 -9.37 -9.19
C LEU A 107 4.55 -8.40 -8.27
N ILE A 108 3.26 -8.63 -8.08
CA ILE A 108 2.38 -7.81 -7.23
C ILE A 108 1.73 -8.72 -6.20
N ALA A 109 1.73 -8.30 -4.94
CA ALA A 109 0.99 -8.97 -3.89
C ALA A 109 -0.23 -8.14 -3.49
N VAL A 110 -1.37 -8.80 -3.21
CA VAL A 110 -2.57 -8.20 -2.64
C VAL A 110 -2.79 -8.73 -1.23
N SER A 111 -3.04 -7.83 -0.29
CA SER A 111 -3.42 -8.18 1.09
C SER A 111 -4.13 -7.02 1.76
N GLY A 112 -4.64 -7.26 2.96
CA GLY A 112 -5.26 -6.24 3.77
C GLY A 112 -4.84 -6.33 5.22
N THR A 113 -5.20 -5.27 5.94
CA THR A 113 -4.98 -5.14 7.38
C THR A 113 -6.07 -4.27 8.00
N THR A 114 -6.06 -4.17 9.32
CA THR A 114 -6.89 -3.22 10.05
C THR A 114 -6.01 -2.27 10.86
N PHE A 115 -6.45 -1.03 11.00
CA PHE A 115 -5.86 -0.04 11.89
C PHE A 115 -6.82 0.25 13.03
N ASP A 116 -6.31 0.21 14.27
CA ASP A 116 -7.06 0.67 15.42
C ASP A 116 -7.23 2.20 15.33
N VAL A 117 -8.45 2.66 15.55
CA VAL A 117 -8.79 4.09 15.54
C VAL A 117 -9.31 4.52 16.91
N PRO A 118 -9.19 5.83 17.29
CA PRO A 118 -9.65 6.31 18.58
C PRO A 118 -11.10 5.94 18.87
N ASP A 119 -11.35 5.57 20.11
CA ASP A 119 -12.68 5.22 20.59
C ASP A 119 -13.55 6.46 20.80
N THR A 120 -14.02 7.01 19.69
CA THR A 120 -15.02 8.07 19.64
C THR A 120 -16.32 7.54 19.06
N GLU A 121 -17.43 8.17 19.40
CA GLU A 121 -18.74 7.81 18.86
C GLU A 121 -18.75 7.87 17.33
N ALA A 122 -18.13 8.89 16.73
CA ALA A 122 -18.04 9.05 15.28
C ALA A 122 -17.26 7.90 14.62
N ASN A 123 -16.09 7.54 15.17
CA ASN A 123 -15.28 6.44 14.64
C ASN A 123 -15.93 5.08 14.89
N ALA A 124 -16.52 4.86 16.08
CA ALA A 124 -17.18 3.60 16.40
C ALA A 124 -18.42 3.35 15.54
N SER A 125 -19.20 4.40 15.29
CA SER A 125 -20.39 4.33 14.42
C SER A 125 -20.02 4.06 12.96
N PHE A 126 -18.95 4.68 12.45
CA PHE A 126 -18.54 4.57 11.04
C PHE A 126 -17.76 3.29 10.77
N PHE A 127 -16.69 3.03 11.54
CA PHE A 127 -15.78 1.92 11.26
C PHE A 127 -16.26 0.59 11.83
N GLY A 128 -16.99 0.63 12.93
CA GLY A 128 -17.38 -0.58 13.66
C GLY A 128 -16.26 -1.17 14.49
N ARG A 129 -16.58 -2.20 15.27
CA ARG A 129 -15.64 -2.94 16.12
C ARG A 129 -15.59 -4.39 15.73
N PRO A 130 -14.44 -5.07 15.81
CA PRO A 130 -14.38 -6.51 15.62
C PRO A 130 -15.25 -7.21 16.66
N GLY A 131 -15.98 -8.25 16.23
CA GLY A 131 -16.73 -9.12 17.12
C GLY A 131 -15.76 -9.92 18.01
N THR A 132 -16.09 -10.07 19.28
CA THR A 132 -15.36 -10.97 20.18
C THR A 132 -15.99 -12.36 20.11
N SER A 133 -15.16 -13.39 19.96
CA SER A 133 -15.60 -14.80 20.02
C SER A 133 -16.00 -15.27 21.43
N ARG A 134 -15.86 -14.41 22.45
CA ARG A 134 -16.07 -14.70 23.88
C ARG A 134 -17.03 -13.72 24.56
N GLY A 135 -18.24 -13.54 24.01
CA GLY A 135 -19.28 -12.79 24.73
C GLY A 135 -19.38 -11.31 24.35
N GLN A 136 -20.12 -10.54 25.15
CA GLN A 136 -20.52 -9.15 24.84
C GLN A 136 -19.41 -8.09 25.03
N GLU A 137 -18.19 -8.48 25.36
CA GLU A 137 -17.07 -7.55 25.47
C GLU A 137 -16.68 -7.04 24.10
N LYS A 138 -16.86 -5.75 23.89
CA LYS A 138 -16.43 -5.06 22.67
C LYS A 138 -14.90 -5.02 22.65
N SER A 139 -14.30 -5.23 21.47
CA SER A 139 -12.88 -4.91 21.27
C SER A 139 -12.57 -3.51 21.77
N ALA A 140 -11.35 -3.29 22.30
CA ALA A 140 -10.94 -2.02 22.89
C ALA A 140 -11.11 -0.83 21.92
N TYR A 141 -10.86 -1.03 20.60
CA TYR A 141 -10.89 0.03 19.60
C TYR A 141 -11.78 -0.31 18.39
N PRO A 142 -12.46 0.70 17.79
CA PRO A 142 -12.98 0.56 16.44
C PRO A 142 -11.83 0.37 15.45
N GLN A 143 -12.09 -0.24 14.28
CA GLN A 143 -11.05 -0.57 13.32
C GLN A 143 -11.39 -0.15 11.89
N ALA A 144 -10.49 0.58 11.25
CA ALA A 144 -10.53 0.83 9.82
C ALA A 144 -9.85 -0.31 9.06
N ARG A 145 -10.50 -0.85 8.03
CA ARG A 145 -9.95 -1.88 7.16
C ARG A 145 -9.25 -1.24 5.97
N VAL A 146 -8.11 -1.80 5.59
CA VAL A 146 -7.34 -1.36 4.42
C VAL A 146 -7.01 -2.58 3.58
N ALA A 147 -7.18 -2.47 2.26
CA ALA A 147 -6.61 -3.38 1.28
C ALA A 147 -5.56 -2.63 0.44
N ALA A 148 -4.52 -3.31 0.02
CA ALA A 148 -3.42 -2.70 -0.73
C ALA A 148 -2.86 -3.64 -1.81
N LEU A 149 -2.36 -3.04 -2.89
CA LEU A 149 -1.47 -3.67 -3.85
C LEU A 149 -0.04 -3.19 -3.59
N VAL A 150 0.86 -4.15 -3.48
CA VAL A 150 2.27 -3.94 -3.16
C VAL A 150 3.14 -4.58 -4.23
N GLU A 151 4.13 -3.87 -4.70
CA GLU A 151 5.17 -4.41 -5.58
C GLU A 151 6.15 -5.25 -4.75
N CYS A 152 6.30 -6.52 -5.11
CA CYS A 152 7.29 -7.41 -4.50
C CYS A 152 8.72 -6.90 -4.76
N GLY A 153 9.67 -7.22 -3.88
CA GLY A 153 11.08 -6.81 -3.96
C GLY A 153 11.34 -5.36 -3.54
N THR A 154 10.43 -4.43 -3.80
CA THR A 154 10.56 -3.02 -3.35
C THR A 154 9.70 -2.68 -2.16
N HIS A 155 8.67 -3.49 -1.87
CA HIS A 155 7.63 -3.23 -0.87
C HIS A 155 6.85 -1.92 -1.11
N ALA A 156 6.90 -1.36 -2.31
CA ALA A 156 6.20 -0.13 -2.64
C ALA A 156 4.68 -0.36 -2.71
N VAL A 157 3.93 0.25 -1.81
CA VAL A 157 2.46 0.28 -1.88
C VAL A 157 2.07 1.28 -2.96
N PHE A 158 1.36 0.84 -4.01
CA PHE A 158 1.01 1.71 -5.14
C PHE A 158 -0.50 1.87 -5.38
N ALA A 159 -1.31 1.03 -4.76
CA ALA A 159 -2.76 1.20 -4.73
C ALA A 159 -3.30 0.77 -3.36
N ALA A 160 -4.25 1.49 -2.82
CA ALA A 160 -4.88 1.19 -1.54
C ALA A 160 -6.32 1.70 -1.47
N GLU A 161 -7.17 0.94 -0.77
CA GLU A 161 -8.53 1.31 -0.40
C GLU A 161 -8.72 1.11 1.09
N CYS A 162 -9.51 1.99 1.72
CA CYS A 162 -9.87 1.85 3.12
C CYS A 162 -11.38 2.00 3.32
N GLY A 163 -11.88 1.40 4.40
CA GLY A 163 -13.30 1.43 4.72
C GLY A 163 -13.62 0.85 6.09
N PRO A 164 -14.91 0.81 6.45
CA PRO A 164 -15.37 0.19 7.69
C PRO A 164 -15.20 -1.33 7.69
N LEU A 165 -15.18 -1.94 8.88
CA LEU A 165 -15.10 -3.40 9.04
C LEU A 165 -16.23 -4.17 8.36
N ALA A 166 -17.39 -3.53 8.19
CA ALA A 166 -18.54 -4.13 7.51
C ALA A 166 -18.27 -4.42 6.02
N VAL A 167 -17.36 -3.66 5.40
CA VAL A 167 -16.90 -3.91 4.03
C VAL A 167 -15.84 -4.99 4.05
N HIS A 168 -16.06 -6.08 3.32
CA HIS A 168 -15.11 -7.18 3.27
C HIS A 168 -13.80 -6.77 2.59
N GLU A 169 -12.69 -7.37 3.02
CA GLU A 169 -11.36 -7.16 2.43
C GLU A 169 -11.36 -7.43 0.92
N THR A 170 -12.06 -8.46 0.49
CA THR A 170 -12.21 -8.82 -0.92
C THR A 170 -12.94 -7.77 -1.75
N GLU A 171 -13.91 -7.06 -1.15
CA GLU A 171 -14.61 -5.95 -1.80
C GLU A 171 -13.69 -4.73 -1.96
N LEU A 172 -12.89 -4.39 -0.93
CA LEU A 172 -11.89 -3.34 -1.03
C LEU A 172 -10.82 -3.71 -2.07
N ALA A 173 -10.36 -4.95 -2.08
CA ALA A 173 -9.38 -5.43 -3.06
C ALA A 173 -9.91 -5.35 -4.49
N GLN A 174 -11.19 -5.68 -4.72
CA GLN A 174 -11.79 -5.59 -6.05
C GLN A 174 -11.77 -4.15 -6.60
N ARG A 175 -11.91 -3.14 -5.74
CA ARG A 175 -11.81 -1.73 -6.16
C ARG A 175 -10.39 -1.38 -6.64
N LEU A 176 -9.36 -2.08 -6.14
CA LEU A 176 -7.96 -1.89 -6.53
C LEU A 176 -7.62 -2.50 -7.90
N PHE A 177 -8.47 -3.39 -8.43
CA PHE A 177 -8.16 -4.09 -9.67
C PHE A 177 -8.04 -3.17 -10.88
N THR A 178 -8.58 -1.94 -10.81
CA THR A 178 -8.36 -0.90 -11.83
C THR A 178 -6.88 -0.50 -11.97
N ALA A 179 -6.05 -0.77 -10.96
CA ALA A 179 -4.61 -0.53 -10.99
C ALA A 179 -3.80 -1.71 -11.58
N LEU A 180 -4.42 -2.87 -11.75
CA LEU A 180 -3.80 -4.03 -12.38
C LEU A 180 -3.72 -3.86 -13.89
N LYS A 181 -2.66 -4.40 -14.50
CA LYS A 181 -2.38 -4.28 -15.95
C LYS A 181 -1.81 -5.58 -16.49
N PRO A 182 -1.92 -5.82 -17.81
CA PRO A 182 -1.16 -6.89 -18.48
C PRO A 182 0.34 -6.77 -18.16
N GLY A 183 1.02 -7.90 -18.01
CA GLY A 183 2.41 -7.97 -17.61
C GLY A 183 2.62 -7.94 -16.08
N MET A 184 1.55 -7.94 -15.27
CA MET A 184 1.61 -8.17 -13.83
C MET A 184 1.23 -9.61 -13.51
N LEU A 185 1.91 -10.22 -12.52
CA LEU A 185 1.52 -11.48 -11.88
C LEU A 185 1.09 -11.19 -10.44
N VAL A 186 -0.19 -11.38 -10.16
CA VAL A 186 -0.80 -11.02 -8.89
C VAL A 186 -0.83 -12.20 -7.95
N LEU A 187 -0.15 -12.08 -6.82
CA LEU A 187 -0.07 -13.06 -5.75
C LEU A 187 -1.13 -12.75 -4.69
N ALA A 188 -1.99 -13.73 -4.35
CA ALA A 188 -2.97 -13.57 -3.29
C ALA A 188 -3.06 -14.81 -2.39
N ASP A 189 -3.42 -14.57 -1.12
CA ASP A 189 -3.60 -15.66 -0.18
C ASP A 189 -5.00 -16.30 -0.28
N ARG A 190 -5.22 -17.35 0.52
CA ARG A 190 -6.49 -18.08 0.56
C ARG A 190 -7.69 -17.25 1.08
N GLY A 191 -7.47 -16.07 1.61
CA GLY A 191 -8.50 -15.12 2.03
C GLY A 191 -9.20 -14.48 0.83
N PHE A 192 -8.45 -14.25 -0.24
CA PHE A 192 -8.94 -13.72 -1.52
C PHE A 192 -9.58 -14.84 -2.35
N ARG A 193 -10.79 -15.23 -1.98
CA ARG A 193 -11.51 -16.36 -2.57
C ARG A 193 -12.81 -15.89 -3.21
N GLY A 194 -13.22 -16.61 -4.23
CA GLY A 194 -14.49 -16.39 -4.92
C GLY A 194 -14.28 -16.30 -6.42
N PHE A 195 -15.17 -16.96 -7.15
CA PHE A 195 -15.14 -17.00 -8.59
C PHE A 195 -15.25 -15.59 -9.22
N ASP A 196 -16.16 -14.78 -8.69
CA ASP A 196 -16.40 -13.43 -9.21
C ASP A 196 -15.18 -12.51 -8.98
N LEU A 197 -14.50 -12.66 -7.83
CA LEU A 197 -13.26 -11.92 -7.55
C LEU A 197 -12.12 -12.34 -8.48
N TRP A 198 -11.94 -13.65 -8.69
CA TRP A 198 -10.97 -14.20 -9.64
C TRP A 198 -11.20 -13.67 -11.06
N ARG A 199 -12.45 -13.73 -11.53
CA ARG A 199 -12.82 -13.23 -12.85
C ARG A 199 -12.59 -11.74 -13.01
N ALA A 200 -12.94 -10.97 -12.02
CA ALA A 200 -12.70 -9.51 -12.01
C ALA A 200 -11.19 -9.18 -12.11
N ALA A 201 -10.36 -9.92 -11.37
CA ALA A 201 -8.91 -9.76 -11.45
C ALA A 201 -8.35 -10.22 -12.82
N ALA A 202 -8.76 -11.38 -13.32
CA ALA A 202 -8.31 -11.90 -14.63
C ALA A 202 -8.76 -11.01 -15.80
N ALA A 203 -9.94 -10.39 -15.71
CA ALA A 203 -10.45 -9.47 -16.72
C ALA A 203 -9.60 -8.21 -16.92
N THR A 204 -8.69 -7.88 -15.98
CA THR A 204 -7.73 -6.77 -16.13
C THR A 204 -6.60 -7.07 -17.10
N GLY A 205 -6.44 -8.33 -17.50
CA GLY A 205 -5.32 -8.83 -18.31
C GLY A 205 -4.06 -9.12 -17.49
N ALA A 206 -4.08 -8.95 -16.18
CA ALA A 206 -3.02 -9.42 -15.29
C ALA A 206 -3.09 -10.93 -15.12
N ASP A 207 -1.94 -11.59 -14.97
CA ASP A 207 -1.86 -12.98 -14.58
C ASP A 207 -2.02 -13.14 -13.07
N LEU A 208 -2.57 -14.27 -12.66
CA LEU A 208 -2.92 -14.54 -11.28
C LEU A 208 -2.20 -15.80 -10.77
N LEU A 209 -1.74 -15.76 -9.52
CA LEU A 209 -1.20 -16.92 -8.79
C LEU A 209 -1.74 -16.88 -7.35
N TRP A 210 -2.86 -17.52 -7.11
CA TRP A 210 -3.59 -17.45 -5.86
C TRP A 210 -3.61 -18.78 -5.11
N ARG A 211 -3.45 -18.70 -3.80
CA ARG A 211 -3.61 -19.87 -2.94
C ARG A 211 -5.09 -20.15 -2.71
N VAL A 212 -5.46 -21.42 -2.82
CA VAL A 212 -6.80 -21.88 -2.51
C VAL A 212 -6.80 -22.81 -1.29
N LYS A 213 -7.97 -23.04 -0.72
CA LYS A 213 -8.15 -24.01 0.36
C LYS A 213 -7.97 -25.44 -0.18
N ASN A 214 -7.53 -26.35 0.69
CA ASN A 214 -7.32 -27.75 0.32
C ASN A 214 -8.63 -28.48 0.01
N ASP A 215 -9.76 -28.00 0.51
CA ASP A 215 -11.10 -28.53 0.24
C ASP A 215 -11.74 -27.97 -1.03
N ALA A 216 -11.02 -27.12 -1.79
CA ALA A 216 -11.51 -26.61 -3.06
C ALA A 216 -11.65 -27.75 -4.09
N VAL A 217 -12.82 -27.83 -4.72
CA VAL A 217 -13.10 -28.82 -5.78
C VAL A 217 -12.48 -28.36 -7.09
N LEU A 218 -11.38 -28.98 -7.47
CA LEU A 218 -10.59 -28.69 -8.67
C LEU A 218 -10.41 -29.97 -9.47
N PRO A 219 -11.36 -30.31 -10.38
CA PRO A 219 -11.29 -31.57 -11.14
C PRO A 219 -10.10 -31.57 -12.08
N VAL A 220 -9.36 -32.68 -12.11
CA VAL A 220 -8.26 -32.87 -13.06
C VAL A 220 -8.84 -33.03 -14.46
N ARG A 221 -8.51 -32.11 -15.38
CA ARG A 221 -8.89 -32.15 -16.79
C ARG A 221 -7.77 -32.71 -17.68
N ALA A 222 -6.54 -32.29 -17.39
CA ALA A 222 -5.35 -32.78 -18.08
C ALA A 222 -4.15 -32.66 -17.12
N LEU A 223 -3.34 -33.71 -17.04
CA LEU A 223 -2.05 -33.68 -16.36
C LEU A 223 -1.02 -33.01 -17.27
N LEU A 224 -0.11 -32.24 -16.70
CA LEU A 224 0.97 -31.56 -17.38
C LEU A 224 2.33 -32.20 -17.03
N GLU A 225 3.33 -32.00 -17.89
CA GLU A 225 4.66 -32.64 -17.79
C GLU A 225 5.41 -32.30 -16.50
N ASP A 226 5.11 -31.15 -15.89
CA ASP A 226 5.76 -30.65 -14.65
C ASP A 226 5.02 -31.04 -13.36
N GLY A 227 4.06 -31.98 -13.44
CA GLY A 227 3.28 -32.48 -12.33
C GLY A 227 2.10 -31.60 -11.92
N SER A 228 1.92 -30.42 -12.54
CA SER A 228 0.71 -29.63 -12.39
C SER A 228 -0.43 -30.16 -13.28
N TYR A 229 -1.63 -29.64 -13.14
CA TYR A 229 -2.76 -30.05 -13.95
C TYR A 229 -3.68 -28.91 -14.33
N LEU A 230 -4.36 -29.04 -15.47
CA LEU A 230 -5.42 -28.13 -15.86
C LEU A 230 -6.70 -28.50 -15.13
N SER A 231 -7.42 -27.48 -14.72
CA SER A 231 -8.70 -27.55 -14.03
C SER A 231 -9.61 -26.42 -14.46
N GLU A 232 -10.77 -26.35 -13.86
CA GLU A 232 -11.71 -25.25 -14.00
C GLU A 232 -12.32 -24.88 -12.66
N ILE A 233 -12.60 -23.60 -12.48
CA ILE A 233 -13.38 -23.08 -11.38
C ILE A 233 -14.71 -22.55 -11.90
N VAL A 234 -15.74 -22.64 -11.06
CA VAL A 234 -17.10 -22.21 -11.40
C VAL A 234 -17.69 -21.40 -10.25
N ALA A 235 -18.64 -20.53 -10.56
CA ALA A 235 -19.39 -19.82 -9.54
C ALA A 235 -20.11 -20.80 -8.60
N ALA A 236 -20.16 -20.47 -7.30
CA ALA A 236 -20.85 -21.33 -6.31
C ALA A 236 -22.32 -21.60 -6.67
N ARG A 237 -22.99 -20.62 -7.27
CA ARG A 237 -24.38 -20.70 -7.76
C ARG A 237 -24.55 -21.60 -8.98
N ASP A 238 -23.43 -21.90 -9.69
CA ASP A 238 -23.43 -22.61 -10.98
C ASP A 238 -22.75 -23.97 -10.93
N LYS A 239 -22.53 -24.52 -9.73
CA LYS A 239 -21.82 -25.79 -9.50
C LYS A 239 -22.40 -26.97 -10.32
N ASN A 240 -23.70 -26.96 -10.55
CA ASN A 240 -24.41 -28.05 -11.23
C ASN A 240 -24.49 -27.87 -12.75
N ARG A 241 -24.50 -26.64 -13.24
CA ARG A 241 -24.69 -26.34 -14.67
C ARG A 241 -23.38 -26.07 -15.42
N ARG A 242 -22.34 -25.57 -14.71
CA ARG A 242 -21.01 -25.26 -15.27
C ARG A 242 -21.07 -24.44 -16.55
N GLN A 243 -21.94 -23.43 -16.57
CA GLN A 243 -22.25 -22.67 -17.79
C GLN A 243 -21.13 -21.73 -18.23
N ASP A 244 -20.27 -21.31 -17.30
CA ASP A 244 -19.20 -20.35 -17.58
C ASP A 244 -17.97 -20.64 -16.71
N PRO A 245 -17.29 -21.78 -16.94
CA PRO A 245 -16.10 -22.14 -16.18
C PRO A 245 -14.92 -21.27 -16.57
N ALA A 246 -14.08 -20.90 -15.60
CA ALA A 246 -12.79 -20.30 -15.84
C ALA A 246 -11.71 -21.38 -15.79
N ALA A 247 -10.93 -21.52 -16.87
CA ALA A 247 -9.79 -22.42 -16.90
C ALA A 247 -8.70 -21.94 -15.94
N VAL A 248 -8.13 -22.86 -15.20
CA VAL A 248 -7.01 -22.62 -14.29
C VAL A 248 -6.02 -23.77 -14.36
N ARG A 249 -4.76 -23.47 -14.08
CA ARG A 249 -3.75 -24.48 -13.82
C ARG A 249 -3.56 -24.59 -12.32
N VAL A 250 -3.51 -25.82 -11.81
CA VAL A 250 -3.37 -26.14 -10.39
C VAL A 250 -1.97 -26.66 -10.14
N ILE A 251 -1.33 -26.10 -9.11
CA ILE A 251 0.00 -26.49 -8.65
C ILE A 251 -0.14 -26.94 -7.19
N GLU A 252 0.27 -28.18 -6.92
CA GLU A 252 0.31 -28.73 -5.56
C GLU A 252 1.76 -28.92 -5.14
N TYR A 253 2.10 -28.45 -3.94
CA TYR A 253 3.45 -28.57 -3.41
C TYR A 253 3.44 -28.69 -1.89
N THR A 254 4.53 -29.19 -1.33
CA THR A 254 4.80 -29.27 0.10
C THR A 254 6.10 -28.55 0.42
N LEU A 255 6.15 -27.88 1.56
CA LEU A 255 7.38 -27.20 2.03
C LEU A 255 8.38 -28.20 2.63
N VAL A 256 7.87 -29.27 3.22
CA VAL A 256 8.67 -30.36 3.76
C VAL A 256 8.06 -31.69 3.33
N PRO A 257 8.85 -32.74 3.11
CA PRO A 257 8.34 -34.07 2.77
C PRO A 257 7.31 -34.58 3.79
N GLY A 258 6.13 -35.01 3.33
CA GLY A 258 5.04 -35.44 4.20
C GLY A 258 4.27 -34.33 4.92
N GLY A 259 4.60 -33.07 4.68
CA GLY A 259 3.94 -31.91 5.29
C GLY A 259 2.60 -31.56 4.64
N THR A 260 2.04 -30.44 5.07
CA THR A 260 0.79 -29.91 4.51
C THR A 260 0.94 -29.60 3.02
N VAL A 261 0.01 -30.11 2.20
CA VAL A 261 -0.08 -29.77 0.77
C VAL A 261 -0.62 -28.36 0.64
N TYR A 262 0.07 -27.54 -0.13
CA TYR A 262 -0.37 -26.23 -0.55
C TYR A 262 -0.88 -26.31 -1.98
N ARG A 263 -1.99 -25.61 -2.25
CA ARG A 263 -2.60 -25.55 -3.59
C ARG A 263 -2.63 -24.13 -4.09
N LEU A 264 -2.06 -23.96 -5.28
CA LEU A 264 -2.15 -22.69 -6.03
C LEU A 264 -2.97 -22.92 -7.29
N ILE A 265 -3.71 -21.87 -7.68
CA ILE A 265 -4.34 -21.77 -9.00
C ILE A 265 -3.74 -20.58 -9.73
N THR A 266 -3.58 -20.71 -11.04
CA THR A 266 -2.97 -19.65 -11.87
C THR A 266 -3.66 -19.57 -13.24
N THR A 267 -3.63 -18.37 -13.84
CA THR A 267 -4.01 -18.11 -15.23
C THR A 267 -2.90 -18.51 -16.21
N VAL A 268 -1.66 -18.71 -15.73
CA VAL A 268 -0.51 -19.16 -16.55
C VAL A 268 -0.66 -20.66 -16.83
N LEU A 269 -1.39 -21.01 -17.90
CA LEU A 269 -1.77 -22.38 -18.20
C LEU A 269 -0.63 -23.21 -18.80
N ASP A 270 0.30 -22.58 -19.55
CA ASP A 270 1.42 -23.26 -20.19
C ASP A 270 2.59 -23.47 -19.21
N PRO A 271 2.98 -24.73 -18.90
CA PRO A 271 4.13 -25.02 -18.04
C PRO A 271 5.47 -24.54 -18.60
N LYS A 272 5.57 -24.32 -19.93
CA LYS A 272 6.78 -23.78 -20.56
C LYS A 272 6.95 -22.27 -20.27
N ALA A 273 5.84 -21.53 -20.13
CA ALA A 273 5.88 -20.12 -19.73
C ALA A 273 6.40 -19.98 -18.29
N ALA A 274 5.95 -20.85 -17.38
CA ALA A 274 6.47 -20.91 -16.00
C ALA A 274 6.22 -22.30 -15.40
N SER A 275 7.27 -22.97 -14.91
CA SER A 275 7.14 -24.30 -14.32
C SER A 275 6.41 -24.26 -12.97
N ALA A 276 5.80 -25.37 -12.57
CA ALA A 276 5.12 -25.52 -11.28
C ALA A 276 6.03 -25.18 -10.11
N SER A 277 7.28 -25.66 -10.14
CA SER A 277 8.27 -25.40 -9.10
C SER A 277 8.65 -23.93 -8.99
N SER A 278 8.80 -23.24 -10.14
CA SER A 278 9.09 -21.81 -10.15
C SER A 278 7.92 -20.99 -9.61
N LEU A 279 6.68 -21.30 -9.99
CA LEU A 279 5.51 -20.59 -9.47
C LEU A 279 5.28 -20.84 -7.98
N ALA A 280 5.56 -22.06 -7.49
CA ALA A 280 5.54 -22.36 -6.07
C ALA A 280 6.59 -21.57 -5.28
N ALA A 281 7.80 -21.44 -5.82
CA ALA A 281 8.86 -20.61 -5.22
C ALA A 281 8.50 -19.13 -5.24
N LEU A 282 7.94 -18.60 -6.34
CA LEU A 282 7.48 -17.22 -6.43
C LEU A 282 6.37 -16.90 -5.45
N TYR A 283 5.50 -17.85 -5.17
CA TYR A 283 4.41 -17.62 -4.21
C TYR A 283 4.95 -17.31 -2.81
N ALA A 284 6.16 -17.73 -2.47
CA ALA A 284 6.79 -17.38 -1.19
C ALA A 284 7.02 -15.85 -1.06
N GLN A 285 7.23 -15.12 -2.16
CA GLN A 285 7.40 -13.66 -2.16
C GLN A 285 6.13 -12.90 -1.72
N ARG A 286 4.96 -13.55 -1.72
CA ARG A 286 3.75 -12.97 -1.13
C ARG A 286 3.95 -12.52 0.33
N TRP A 287 4.85 -13.16 1.08
CA TRP A 287 5.13 -12.78 2.47
C TRP A 287 5.70 -11.36 2.61
N GLU A 288 6.26 -10.79 1.54
CA GLU A 288 6.77 -9.42 1.54
C GLU A 288 5.69 -8.37 1.84
N ILE A 289 4.42 -8.65 1.46
CA ILE A 289 3.32 -7.72 1.79
C ILE A 289 3.01 -7.70 3.29
N GLU A 290 3.18 -8.83 4.00
CA GLU A 290 2.99 -8.88 5.45
C GLU A 290 4.07 -8.03 6.13
N ASN A 291 5.31 -8.12 5.67
CA ASN A 291 6.40 -7.26 6.11
C ASN A 291 6.12 -5.78 5.81
N THR A 292 5.59 -5.47 4.63
CA THR A 292 5.20 -4.09 4.24
C THR A 292 4.16 -3.51 5.19
N LEU A 293 3.11 -4.27 5.51
CA LEU A 293 2.06 -3.81 6.42
C LEU A 293 2.57 -3.69 7.86
N ASP A 294 3.50 -4.57 8.28
CA ASP A 294 4.17 -4.46 9.57
C ASP A 294 5.08 -3.23 9.65
N GLU A 295 5.81 -2.91 8.59
CA GLU A 295 6.59 -1.67 8.52
C GLU A 295 5.75 -0.43 8.77
N ILE A 296 4.58 -0.35 8.16
CA ILE A 296 3.67 0.78 8.36
C ILE A 296 3.15 0.81 9.79
N LYS A 297 2.70 -0.32 10.32
CA LYS A 297 2.03 -0.38 11.63
C LYS A 297 3.02 -0.34 12.79
N THR A 298 4.10 -1.13 12.71
CA THR A 298 5.01 -1.36 13.82
C THR A 298 6.23 -0.44 13.79
N HIS A 299 6.83 -0.26 12.60
CA HIS A 299 8.06 0.51 12.49
C HIS A 299 7.82 2.01 12.25
N GLN A 300 6.93 2.36 11.34
CA GLN A 300 6.60 3.76 11.07
C GLN A 300 5.67 4.34 12.14
N GLY A 301 4.59 3.64 12.45
CA GLY A 301 3.57 4.06 13.41
C GLY A 301 3.97 3.88 14.88
N GLY A 302 4.83 2.92 15.16
CA GLY A 302 5.23 2.51 16.51
C GLY A 302 4.41 1.35 17.08
N PRO A 303 4.88 0.72 18.16
CA PRO A 303 4.22 -0.45 18.74
C PRO A 303 2.79 -0.11 19.20
N ARG A 304 1.83 -0.97 18.86
CA ARG A 304 0.41 -0.82 19.18
C ARG A 304 -0.17 0.50 18.64
N LEU A 305 0.10 0.78 17.37
CA LEU A 305 -0.40 1.98 16.71
C LEU A 305 -1.94 2.06 16.81
N VAL A 306 -2.43 3.10 17.49
CA VAL A 306 -3.79 3.61 17.39
C VAL A 306 -3.71 4.93 16.64
N LEU A 307 -4.44 5.10 15.55
CA LEU A 307 -4.48 6.36 14.82
C LEU A 307 -4.98 7.49 15.74
N ARG A 308 -4.71 8.75 15.39
CA ARG A 308 -4.95 9.86 16.31
C ARG A 308 -6.22 10.66 16.03
N SER A 309 -6.81 10.44 14.85
CA SER A 309 -7.93 11.25 14.38
C SER A 309 -9.25 10.84 15.01
N GLN A 310 -9.96 11.81 15.57
CA GLN A 310 -11.21 11.62 16.29
C GLN A 310 -12.43 11.44 15.35
N TYR A 311 -12.26 11.61 14.06
CA TYR A 311 -13.29 11.55 13.03
C TYR A 311 -12.87 10.71 11.82
N PRO A 312 -13.80 10.05 11.14
CA PRO A 312 -13.51 9.16 10.00
C PRO A 312 -12.67 9.81 8.89
N ASP A 313 -13.01 11.03 8.46
CA ASP A 313 -12.25 11.77 7.44
C ASP A 313 -10.78 11.97 7.85
N GLY A 314 -10.54 12.24 9.13
CA GLY A 314 -9.20 12.39 9.66
C GLY A 314 -8.44 11.06 9.74
N VAL A 315 -9.12 9.97 10.03
CA VAL A 315 -8.57 8.61 10.01
C VAL A 315 -8.13 8.26 8.59
N GLU A 316 -8.96 8.52 7.59
CA GLU A 316 -8.62 8.29 6.19
C GLU A 316 -7.41 9.13 5.76
N GLN A 317 -7.33 10.40 6.16
CA GLN A 317 -6.14 11.24 5.96
C GLN A 317 -4.88 10.62 6.54
N GLU A 318 -4.94 10.07 7.76
CA GLU A 318 -3.80 9.41 8.40
C GLU A 318 -3.40 8.15 7.63
N ILE A 319 -4.34 7.30 7.23
CA ILE A 319 -4.05 6.09 6.47
C ILE A 319 -3.31 6.45 5.18
N PHE A 320 -3.86 7.35 4.35
CA PHE A 320 -3.17 7.77 3.13
C PHE A 320 -1.87 8.52 3.41
N GLY A 321 -1.77 9.27 4.51
CA GLY A 321 -0.54 9.88 4.97
C GLY A 321 0.55 8.84 5.30
N PHE A 322 0.22 7.77 6.02
CA PHE A 322 1.14 6.67 6.32
C PHE A 322 1.59 5.96 5.04
N LEU A 323 0.67 5.67 4.13
CA LEU A 323 0.97 5.02 2.85
C LEU A 323 1.88 5.88 1.95
N LEU A 324 1.62 7.18 1.86
CA LEU A 324 2.46 8.14 1.12
C LEU A 324 3.88 8.22 1.66
N VAL A 325 4.02 8.32 2.99
CA VAL A 325 5.35 8.37 3.63
C VAL A 325 6.07 7.04 3.47
N HIS A 326 5.39 5.91 3.64
CA HIS A 326 5.96 4.59 3.42
C HIS A 326 6.47 4.45 1.97
N HIS A 327 5.64 4.79 0.98
CA HIS A 327 6.02 4.75 -0.43
C HIS A 327 7.26 5.61 -0.72
N ALA A 328 7.32 6.83 -0.17
CA ALA A 328 8.47 7.71 -0.33
C ALA A 328 9.75 7.12 0.28
N LEU A 329 9.65 6.49 1.46
CA LEU A 329 10.78 5.82 2.10
C LEU A 329 11.26 4.62 1.28
N ARG A 330 10.34 3.79 0.77
CA ARG A 330 10.69 2.64 -0.07
C ARG A 330 11.28 3.07 -1.42
N GLY A 331 10.77 4.13 -2.03
CA GLY A 331 11.37 4.72 -3.22
C GLY A 331 12.80 5.22 -2.98
N LEU A 332 13.06 5.87 -1.82
CA LEU A 332 14.39 6.30 -1.43
C LEU A 332 15.34 5.10 -1.19
N MET A 333 14.85 4.07 -0.51
CA MET A 333 15.61 2.82 -0.28
C MET A 333 15.96 2.15 -1.60
N HIS A 334 14.99 2.01 -2.51
CA HIS A 334 15.23 1.45 -3.83
C HIS A 334 16.27 2.24 -4.63
N GLN A 335 16.18 3.58 -4.63
CA GLN A 335 17.15 4.44 -5.29
C GLN A 335 18.59 4.25 -4.70
N ALA A 336 18.69 4.20 -3.37
CA ALA A 336 19.97 3.98 -2.68
C ALA A 336 20.54 2.58 -2.96
N ALA A 337 19.68 1.55 -2.95
CA ALA A 337 20.08 0.17 -3.27
C ALA A 337 20.61 0.05 -4.70
N ARG A 338 19.94 0.69 -5.69
CA ARG A 338 20.43 0.75 -7.08
C ARG A 338 21.79 1.42 -7.20
N GLN A 339 22.00 2.54 -6.51
CA GLN A 339 23.31 3.24 -6.51
C GLN A 339 24.43 2.40 -5.90
N ALA A 340 24.09 1.53 -4.94
CA ALA A 340 25.02 0.63 -4.27
C ALA A 340 25.10 -0.77 -4.92
N GLU A 341 24.37 -1.00 -6.02
CA GLU A 341 24.25 -2.31 -6.68
C GLU A 341 23.87 -3.44 -5.70
N GLN A 342 22.92 -3.13 -4.80
CA GLN A 342 22.44 -4.05 -3.76
C GLN A 342 20.96 -4.36 -3.92
N ASP A 343 20.55 -5.47 -3.32
CA ASP A 343 19.14 -5.83 -3.20
C ASP A 343 18.42 -4.87 -2.25
N PRO A 344 17.29 -4.24 -2.64
CA PRO A 344 16.51 -3.37 -1.78
C PRO A 344 16.07 -4.02 -0.45
N ASP A 345 15.85 -5.34 -0.42
CA ASP A 345 15.45 -6.08 0.78
C ASP A 345 16.56 -6.16 1.84
N ARG A 346 17.81 -5.95 1.45
CA ARG A 346 18.94 -5.86 2.39
C ARG A 346 19.01 -4.52 3.12
N MET A 347 18.20 -3.53 2.69
CA MET A 347 18.15 -2.22 3.32
C MET A 347 17.19 -2.22 4.52
N SER A 348 17.64 -1.70 5.66
CA SER A 348 16.80 -1.63 6.85
C SER A 348 15.81 -0.47 6.78
N PHE A 349 14.51 -0.75 6.73
CA PHE A 349 13.44 0.26 6.78
C PHE A 349 13.56 1.14 8.04
N THR A 350 13.73 0.53 9.21
CA THR A 350 13.85 1.25 10.48
C THR A 350 15.05 2.21 10.48
N ARG A 351 16.19 1.78 9.91
CA ARG A 351 17.38 2.64 9.81
C ARG A 351 17.13 3.81 8.86
N THR A 352 16.54 3.55 7.70
CA THR A 352 16.17 4.59 6.73
C THR A 352 15.20 5.60 7.33
N LEU A 353 14.14 5.14 8.00
CA LEU A 353 13.19 5.99 8.71
C LEU A 353 13.89 6.91 9.73
N ARG A 354 14.81 6.36 10.53
CA ARG A 354 15.58 7.16 11.52
C ARG A 354 16.48 8.20 10.84
N ILE A 355 17.12 7.84 9.74
CA ILE A 355 17.94 8.79 8.96
C ILE A 355 17.06 9.91 8.43
N VAL A 356 15.96 9.58 7.75
CA VAL A 356 15.05 10.58 7.19
C VAL A 356 14.48 11.51 8.28
N ARG A 357 14.06 10.97 9.43
CA ARG A 357 13.58 11.78 10.56
C ARG A 357 14.62 12.79 11.05
N ARG A 358 15.91 12.44 11.07
CA ARG A 358 16.99 13.36 11.46
C ARG A 358 17.24 14.42 10.39
N HIS A 359 17.19 14.04 9.13
CA HIS A 359 17.62 14.89 8.03
C HIS A 359 16.52 15.77 7.44
N VAL A 360 15.22 15.44 7.67
CA VAL A 360 14.10 16.31 7.23
C VAL A 360 14.22 17.72 7.81
N THR A 361 14.81 17.87 8.99
CA THR A 361 15.05 19.16 9.64
C THR A 361 16.45 19.72 9.38
N ASP A 362 17.33 18.94 8.72
CA ASP A 362 18.72 19.32 8.42
C ASP A 362 18.87 19.65 6.93
N GLN A 363 19.21 20.92 6.64
CA GLN A 363 19.31 21.45 5.30
C GLN A 363 20.46 20.86 4.47
N ALA A 364 21.51 20.35 5.12
CA ALA A 364 22.69 19.80 4.46
C ALA A 364 22.43 18.43 3.78
N ALA A 365 21.36 17.73 4.18
CA ALA A 365 21.07 16.38 3.70
C ALA A 365 20.29 16.30 2.39
N PHE A 366 19.59 17.39 2.02
CA PHE A 366 18.83 17.49 0.76
C PHE A 366 19.40 18.62 -0.09
N SER A 367 20.68 18.49 -0.47
CA SER A 367 21.26 19.36 -1.51
C SER A 367 20.42 19.21 -2.77
N PRO A 368 19.96 20.31 -3.41
CA PRO A 368 19.32 20.19 -4.71
C PRO A 368 20.28 19.45 -5.65
N LEU A 369 19.74 18.61 -6.52
CA LEU A 369 20.51 17.99 -7.60
C LEU A 369 21.45 19.03 -8.19
N PRO A 370 22.72 18.69 -8.47
CA PRO A 370 23.65 19.65 -9.07
C PRO A 370 22.99 20.27 -10.29
N ALA A 371 23.05 21.58 -10.37
CA ALA A 371 22.55 22.32 -11.53
C ALA A 371 23.20 21.72 -12.77
N ASP A 372 22.37 21.43 -13.79
CA ASP A 372 22.80 20.94 -15.09
C ASP A 372 23.94 21.84 -15.61
N PRO A 373 25.16 21.32 -15.89
CA PRO A 373 26.28 22.14 -16.32
C PRO A 373 26.13 22.73 -17.74
N GLY A 374 24.91 22.67 -18.33
CA GLY A 374 24.62 22.98 -19.72
C GLY A 374 24.15 24.40 -20.04
N SER A 375 24.03 25.36 -19.09
CA SER A 375 23.60 26.72 -19.39
C SER A 375 24.70 27.77 -19.27
N GLY A 376 25.87 27.49 -19.86
CA GLY A 376 26.89 28.47 -20.10
C GLY A 376 26.56 29.27 -21.36
N HIS A 377 25.84 30.37 -21.25
CA HIS A 377 25.82 31.39 -22.28
C HIS A 377 27.14 32.12 -22.24
N GLY A 378 27.98 31.87 -23.24
CA GLY A 378 29.15 32.68 -23.51
C GLY A 378 28.76 34.09 -23.97
N PRO A 379 29.54 35.12 -23.62
CA PRO A 379 29.32 36.47 -24.10
C PRO A 379 29.87 36.61 -25.51
N ALA A 380 29.09 37.28 -26.38
CA ALA A 380 29.56 37.97 -27.56
C ALA A 380 29.28 39.46 -27.41
#